data_10020e08b5d2b923f5b6395b46843234
#
_entry.id   10020e08b5d2b923f5b6395b46843234
#
_cell.length_a   1.000
_cell.length_b   1.000
_cell.length_c   1.000
_cell.angle_alpha   90.00
_cell.angle_beta   90.00
_cell.angle_gamma   90.00
#
_symmetry.space_group_name_H-M   'P 1'
#
loop_
_entity.id
_entity.type
_entity.pdbx_description
1 polymer ?
#
loop_
_entity_poly.entity_id
_entity_poly.type
_entity_poly.pdbx_seq_one_letter_code
_entity_poly.pdbx_strand_id
1 'polypeptide(L)'
;MTDKLRTAFDAQENACDMLGSPLTRDVVGLCHENFNRGGIIAKLVRGWQGDPLNDNVPLRLAGFAHYQALSGDENLARFYESCGGLYQAADRPDLAIALDGVFQREEAAARRFLRSAPQTNETGRAAMLLLGFSEVSKRLGLPLRLREMGASAGLNLFFDQFHYRLAMD
;
A
#
# COMPACT_ATOMS: atom_id res chain seq x y z
N MET A 1 21.07 -3.82 12.20
CA MET A 1 19.68 -3.33 12.12
C MET A 1 19.52 -2.29 11.01
N THR A 2 20.36 -1.24 10.96
CA THR A 2 20.32 -0.21 9.90
C THR A 2 20.46 -0.80 8.50
N ASP A 3 21.34 -1.78 8.30
CA ASP A 3 21.56 -2.41 7.00
C ASP A 3 20.35 -3.23 6.54
N LYS A 4 19.66 -3.92 7.46
CA LYS A 4 18.43 -4.65 7.13
C LYS A 4 17.29 -3.70 6.67
N LEU A 5 17.20 -2.51 7.28
CA LEU A 5 16.22 -1.50 6.84
C LEU A 5 16.57 -0.98 5.44
N ARG A 6 17.84 -0.69 5.16
CA ARG A 6 18.28 -0.28 3.81
C ARG A 6 17.95 -1.35 2.78
N THR A 7 18.31 -2.61 3.07
CA THR A 7 17.98 -3.75 2.19
C THR A 7 16.47 -3.84 1.94
N ALA A 8 15.64 -3.61 2.95
CA ALA A 8 14.19 -3.65 2.79
C ALA A 8 13.67 -2.50 1.89
N PHE A 9 14.22 -1.29 2.03
CA PHE A 9 13.91 -0.18 1.14
C PHE A 9 14.33 -0.46 -0.30
N ASP A 10 15.59 -0.89 -0.51
CA ASP A 10 16.11 -1.22 -1.86
C ASP A 10 15.25 -2.29 -2.55
N ALA A 11 14.91 -3.34 -1.82
CA ALA A 11 14.07 -4.42 -2.34
C ALA A 11 12.67 -3.93 -2.73
N GLN A 12 12.08 -3.04 -1.92
CA GLN A 12 10.75 -2.51 -2.19
C GLN A 12 10.74 -1.50 -3.34
N GLU A 13 11.74 -0.65 -3.45
CA GLU A 13 11.91 0.26 -4.60
C GLU A 13 11.99 -0.52 -5.90
N ASN A 14 12.84 -1.57 -5.95
CA ASN A 14 12.98 -2.44 -7.10
C ASN A 14 11.66 -3.16 -7.45
N ALA A 15 10.94 -3.66 -6.46
CA ALA A 15 9.65 -4.30 -6.67
C ALA A 15 8.62 -3.34 -7.26
N CYS A 16 8.55 -2.11 -6.77
CA CYS A 16 7.65 -1.07 -7.29
C CYS A 16 7.99 -0.69 -8.73
N ASP A 17 9.28 -0.64 -9.08
CA ASP A 17 9.73 -0.35 -10.44
C ASP A 17 9.33 -1.46 -11.40
N MET A 18 9.58 -2.73 -11.04
CA MET A 18 9.17 -3.90 -11.83
C MET A 18 7.66 -4.00 -12.04
N LEU A 19 6.88 -3.54 -11.07
CA LEU A 19 5.40 -3.56 -11.13
C LEU A 19 4.82 -2.32 -11.82
N GLY A 20 5.65 -1.39 -12.30
CA GLY A 20 5.19 -0.17 -12.96
C GLY A 20 4.40 0.78 -12.04
N SER A 21 4.82 0.89 -10.77
CA SER A 21 4.18 1.75 -9.77
C SER A 21 5.08 2.95 -9.40
N PRO A 22 5.19 3.97 -10.28
CA PRO A 22 6.16 5.06 -10.12
C PRO A 22 5.91 5.91 -8.87
N LEU A 23 4.66 6.22 -8.52
CA LEU A 23 4.37 6.96 -7.30
C LEU A 23 4.82 6.19 -6.06
N THR A 24 4.47 4.91 -5.95
CA THR A 24 4.84 4.10 -4.77
C THR A 24 6.34 3.95 -4.66
N ARG A 25 7.04 3.73 -5.80
CA ARG A 25 8.50 3.71 -5.85
C ARG A 25 9.09 4.99 -5.27
N ASP A 26 8.61 6.15 -5.71
CA ASP A 26 9.16 7.43 -5.28
C ASP A 26 8.79 7.78 -3.84
N VAL A 27 7.61 7.39 -3.36
CA VAL A 27 7.25 7.48 -1.93
C VAL A 27 8.22 6.65 -1.08
N VAL A 28 8.49 5.39 -1.47
CA VAL A 28 9.41 4.51 -0.76
C VAL A 28 10.84 5.06 -0.82
N GLY A 29 11.31 5.50 -1.99
CA GLY A 29 12.64 6.08 -2.19
C GLY A 29 12.85 7.36 -1.36
N LEU A 30 11.87 8.24 -1.31
CA LEU A 30 11.92 9.46 -0.48
C LEU A 30 11.93 9.14 1.02
N CYS A 31 11.18 8.13 1.44
CA CYS A 31 11.28 7.62 2.81
C CYS A 31 12.67 7.04 3.10
N HIS A 32 13.27 6.32 2.14
CA HIS A 32 14.62 5.79 2.24
C HIS A 32 15.67 6.90 2.35
N GLU A 33 15.58 7.94 1.52
CA GLU A 33 16.46 9.12 1.61
C GLU A 33 16.34 9.82 2.96
N ASN A 34 15.09 10.03 3.45
CA ASN A 34 14.83 10.60 4.77
C ASN A 34 15.43 9.74 5.88
N PHE A 35 15.28 8.41 5.79
CA PHE A 35 15.91 7.47 6.71
C PHE A 35 17.44 7.62 6.72
N ASN A 36 18.08 7.66 5.56
CA ASN A 36 19.54 7.74 5.43
C ASN A 36 20.12 9.05 6.00
N ARG A 37 19.40 10.17 5.87
CA ARG A 37 19.82 11.46 6.48
C ARG A 37 19.44 11.60 7.96
N GLY A 38 18.88 10.55 8.59
CA GLY A 38 18.51 10.57 10.01
C GLY A 38 17.25 11.39 10.32
N GLY A 39 16.38 11.61 9.34
CA GLY A 39 15.15 12.38 9.46
C GLY A 39 14.04 11.68 10.25
N ILE A 40 12.80 12.12 10.04
CA ILE A 40 11.65 11.62 10.79
C ILE A 40 11.42 10.11 10.57
N ILE A 41 11.65 9.59 9.36
CA ILE A 41 11.52 8.17 9.06
C ILE A 41 12.49 7.34 9.92
N ALA A 42 13.76 7.79 10.04
CA ALA A 42 14.71 7.11 10.91
C ALA A 42 14.26 7.07 12.38
N LYS A 43 13.59 8.12 12.86
CA LYS A 43 13.02 8.14 14.22
C LYS A 43 11.84 7.17 14.37
N LEU A 44 10.98 7.07 13.35
CA LEU A 44 9.80 6.21 13.35
C LEU A 44 10.17 4.72 13.38
N VAL A 45 11.19 4.32 12.61
CA VAL A 45 11.60 2.91 12.50
C VAL A 45 12.74 2.53 13.44
N ARG A 46 13.23 3.46 14.26
CA ARG A 46 14.27 3.18 15.26
C ARG A 46 13.81 2.11 16.23
N GLY A 47 14.64 1.07 16.39
CA GLY A 47 14.35 -0.04 17.31
C GLY A 47 13.30 -1.02 16.79
N TRP A 48 13.06 -1.07 15.47
CA TRP A 48 12.19 -2.09 14.88
C TRP A 48 12.63 -3.50 15.33
N GLN A 49 11.71 -4.25 15.93
CA GLN A 49 12.03 -5.52 16.59
C GLN A 49 11.98 -6.73 15.65
N GLY A 50 11.28 -6.62 14.52
CA GLY A 50 11.12 -7.68 13.54
C GLY A 50 12.16 -7.63 12.42
N ASP A 51 11.90 -8.38 11.36
CA ASP A 51 12.64 -8.29 10.11
C ASP A 51 11.95 -7.26 9.19
N PRO A 52 12.60 -6.11 8.87
CA PRO A 52 11.96 -5.03 8.14
C PRO A 52 11.44 -5.41 6.75
N LEU A 53 12.06 -6.39 6.10
CA LEU A 53 11.65 -6.90 4.79
C LEU A 53 10.37 -7.74 4.93
N ASN A 54 10.38 -8.74 5.81
CA ASN A 54 9.24 -9.62 6.05
C ASN A 54 8.05 -8.86 6.65
N ASP A 55 8.32 -7.83 7.46
CA ASP A 55 7.31 -6.96 8.05
C ASP A 55 6.80 -5.89 7.07
N ASN A 56 7.34 -5.80 5.87
CA ASN A 56 6.99 -4.82 4.83
C ASN A 56 7.06 -3.36 5.33
N VAL A 57 8.09 -3.01 6.09
CA VAL A 57 8.22 -1.68 6.71
C VAL A 57 8.12 -0.54 5.69
N PRO A 58 8.77 -0.59 4.50
CA PRO A 58 8.64 0.45 3.50
C PRO A 58 7.20 0.60 3.00
N LEU A 59 6.46 -0.51 2.81
CA LEU A 59 5.05 -0.45 2.39
C LEU A 59 4.13 0.08 3.50
N ARG A 60 4.45 -0.14 4.78
CA ARG A 60 3.68 0.48 5.89
C ARG A 60 3.83 1.99 5.87
N LEU A 61 5.02 2.51 5.57
CA LEU A 61 5.26 3.94 5.42
C LEU A 61 4.49 4.51 4.22
N ALA A 62 4.58 3.86 3.05
CA ALA A 62 3.82 4.25 1.87
C ALA A 62 2.30 4.16 2.12
N GLY A 63 1.83 3.12 2.80
CA GLY A 63 0.44 2.96 3.20
C GLY A 63 -0.04 4.06 4.13
N PHE A 64 0.80 4.51 5.08
CA PHE A 64 0.47 5.64 5.93
C PHE A 64 0.30 6.94 5.14
N ALA A 65 1.22 7.22 4.21
CA ALA A 65 1.12 8.40 3.34
C ALA A 65 -0.17 8.38 2.51
N HIS A 66 -0.50 7.23 1.92
CA HIS A 66 -1.75 7.05 1.16
C HIS A 66 -2.99 7.18 2.06
N TYR A 67 -2.95 6.63 3.28
CA TYR A 67 -4.03 6.79 4.25
C TYR A 67 -4.27 8.27 4.59
N GLN A 68 -3.23 9.07 4.75
CA GLN A 68 -3.36 10.51 4.99
C GLN A 68 -3.98 11.23 3.79
N ALA A 69 -3.57 10.88 2.56
CA ALA A 69 -4.18 11.41 1.34
C ALA A 69 -5.69 11.13 1.29
N LEU A 70 -6.09 9.87 1.54
CA LEU A 70 -7.50 9.46 1.59
C LEU A 70 -8.27 10.11 2.76
N SER A 71 -7.57 10.50 3.82
CA SER A 71 -8.16 11.16 4.99
C SER A 71 -8.26 12.68 4.83
N GLY A 72 -7.91 13.23 3.67
CA GLY A 72 -8.10 14.64 3.33
C GLY A 72 -6.84 15.50 3.41
N ASP A 73 -5.64 14.93 3.48
CA ASP A 73 -4.41 15.71 3.30
C ASP A 73 -4.26 16.10 1.83
N GLU A 74 -4.66 17.33 1.50
CA GLU A 74 -4.66 17.86 0.13
C GLU A 74 -3.26 17.91 -0.50
N ASN A 75 -2.21 18.11 0.31
CA ASN A 75 -0.82 18.14 -0.17
C ASN A 75 -0.38 16.78 -0.70
N LEU A 76 -0.90 15.69 -0.13
CA LEU A 76 -0.65 14.34 -0.61
C LEU A 76 -1.69 13.89 -1.64
N ALA A 77 -2.97 14.20 -1.43
CA ALA A 77 -4.08 13.75 -2.27
C ALA A 77 -3.87 14.06 -3.77
N ARG A 78 -3.25 15.20 -4.07
CA ARG A 78 -2.97 15.64 -5.45
C ARG A 78 -2.09 14.69 -6.26
N PHE A 79 -1.34 13.79 -5.61
CA PHE A 79 -0.48 12.81 -6.26
C PHE A 79 -1.14 11.43 -6.42
N TYR A 80 -2.26 11.16 -5.75
CA TYR A 80 -2.90 9.85 -5.73
C TYR A 80 -4.14 9.83 -6.64
N GLU A 81 -4.16 8.94 -7.63
CA GLU A 81 -5.31 8.75 -8.52
C GLU A 81 -6.58 8.37 -7.75
N SER A 82 -6.44 7.60 -6.66
CA SER A 82 -7.55 7.25 -5.76
C SER A 82 -8.20 8.46 -5.08
N CYS A 83 -7.52 9.61 -5.08
CA CYS A 83 -8.01 10.90 -4.57
C CYS A 83 -8.37 11.88 -5.71
N GLY A 84 -8.33 11.43 -6.98
CA GLY A 84 -8.51 12.28 -8.14
C GLY A 84 -7.27 13.08 -8.56
N GLY A 85 -6.12 12.79 -7.97
CA GLY A 85 -4.82 13.38 -8.30
C GLY A 85 -4.12 12.66 -9.44
N LEU A 86 -2.94 13.17 -9.82
CA LEU A 86 -2.07 12.56 -10.82
C LEU A 86 -0.62 12.83 -10.46
N TYR A 87 0.21 11.79 -10.46
CA TYR A 87 1.64 11.88 -10.20
C TYR A 87 2.45 11.82 -11.49
N GLN A 88 3.41 12.72 -11.60
CA GLN A 88 4.44 12.71 -12.64
C GLN A 88 5.83 12.77 -12.00
N ALA A 89 6.85 12.25 -12.66
CA ALA A 89 8.21 12.23 -12.12
C ALA A 89 8.76 13.63 -11.76
N ALA A 90 8.29 14.66 -12.46
CA ALA A 90 8.64 16.06 -12.16
C ALA A 90 8.10 16.55 -10.79
N ASP A 91 7.07 15.88 -10.25
CA ASP A 91 6.46 16.25 -8.96
C ASP A 91 7.25 15.73 -7.75
N ARG A 92 8.29 14.92 -7.97
CA ARG A 92 9.06 14.28 -6.90
C ARG A 92 9.57 15.24 -5.81
N PRO A 93 10.08 16.45 -6.13
CA PRO A 93 10.48 17.43 -5.09
C PRO A 93 9.30 17.87 -4.20
N ASP A 94 8.14 18.13 -4.78
CA ASP A 94 6.95 18.53 -4.05
C ASP A 94 6.39 17.38 -3.20
N LEU A 95 6.42 16.16 -3.73
CA LEU A 95 6.09 14.95 -2.99
C LEU A 95 6.99 14.77 -1.76
N ALA A 96 8.30 15.06 -1.90
CA ALA A 96 9.25 14.99 -0.78
C ALA A 96 8.86 15.96 0.36
N ILE A 97 8.49 17.20 0.01
CA ILE A 97 8.03 18.22 0.97
C ILE A 97 6.74 17.76 1.66
N ALA A 98 5.78 17.25 0.90
CA ALA A 98 4.51 16.78 1.43
C ALA A 98 4.70 15.59 2.39
N LEU A 99 5.54 14.62 2.02
CA LEU A 99 5.87 13.47 2.87
C LEU A 99 6.57 13.89 4.17
N ASP A 100 7.61 14.71 4.09
CA ASP A 100 8.29 15.22 5.29
C ASP A 100 7.30 15.94 6.20
N GLY A 101 6.44 16.79 5.64
CA GLY A 101 5.44 17.55 6.38
C GLY A 101 4.44 16.65 7.10
N VAL A 102 3.87 15.65 6.43
CA VAL A 102 2.87 14.77 7.01
C VAL A 102 3.47 13.87 8.09
N PHE A 103 4.64 13.28 7.87
CA PHE A 103 5.28 12.42 8.87
C PHE A 103 5.73 13.20 10.12
N GLN A 104 6.13 14.46 9.98
CA GLN A 104 6.46 15.32 11.13
C GLN A 104 5.20 15.71 11.91
N ARG A 105 4.16 16.16 11.23
CA ARG A 105 2.91 16.59 11.83
C ARG A 105 2.16 15.45 12.51
N GLU A 106 2.16 14.28 11.87
CA GLU A 106 1.39 13.11 12.29
C GLU A 106 2.26 11.99 12.88
N GLU A 107 3.41 12.31 13.49
CA GLU A 107 4.35 11.32 14.02
C GLU A 107 3.68 10.27 14.91
N ALA A 108 2.82 10.69 15.82
CA ALA A 108 2.13 9.78 16.75
C ALA A 108 1.15 8.83 16.02
N ALA A 109 0.46 9.32 14.99
CA ALA A 109 -0.43 8.52 14.16
C ALA A 109 0.37 7.53 13.30
N ALA A 110 1.48 7.98 12.71
CA ALA A 110 2.39 7.12 11.95
C ALA A 110 2.94 5.97 12.81
N ARG A 111 3.37 6.25 14.05
CA ARG A 111 3.83 5.20 14.99
C ARG A 111 2.75 4.17 15.29
N ARG A 112 1.48 4.59 15.44
CA ARG A 112 0.37 3.65 15.64
C ARG A 112 0.11 2.82 14.39
N PHE A 113 0.06 3.47 13.23
CA PHE A 113 -0.19 2.83 11.93
C PHE A 113 0.85 1.74 11.61
N LEU A 114 2.12 2.03 11.85
CA LEU A 114 3.23 1.10 11.60
C LEU A 114 3.16 -0.20 12.43
N ARG A 115 2.37 -0.25 13.50
CA ARG A 115 2.18 -1.48 14.30
C ARG A 115 1.33 -2.52 13.58
N SER A 116 0.48 -2.10 12.65
CA SER A 116 -0.39 -3.00 11.89
C SER A 116 0.31 -3.51 10.64
N ALA A 117 0.22 -4.80 10.36
CA ALA A 117 0.69 -5.35 9.11
C ALA A 117 -0.17 -4.82 7.95
N PRO A 118 0.42 -4.56 6.76
CA PRO A 118 -0.35 -4.19 5.59
C PRO A 118 -1.26 -5.32 5.15
N GLN A 119 -2.40 -4.98 4.55
CA GLN A 119 -3.22 -5.95 3.85
C GLN A 119 -2.47 -6.42 2.59
N THR A 120 -2.24 -7.71 2.47
CA THR A 120 -1.44 -8.31 1.38
C THR A 120 -2.25 -9.16 0.41
N ASN A 121 -3.55 -9.41 0.69
CA ASN A 121 -4.41 -10.12 -0.26
C ASN A 121 -4.76 -9.22 -1.45
N GLU A 122 -4.48 -9.74 -2.65
CA GLU A 122 -4.82 -9.08 -3.90
C GLU A 122 -6.33 -9.16 -4.15
N THR A 123 -7.01 -8.03 -4.08
CA THR A 123 -8.47 -7.96 -4.28
C THR A 123 -8.88 -8.12 -5.76
N GLY A 124 -7.96 -7.86 -6.70
CA GLY A 124 -8.19 -8.12 -8.13
C GLY A 124 -8.49 -9.58 -8.45
N ARG A 125 -8.07 -10.52 -7.59
CA ARG A 125 -8.46 -11.95 -7.71
C ARG A 125 -9.97 -12.17 -7.66
N ALA A 126 -10.71 -11.27 -7.03
CA ALA A 126 -12.16 -11.34 -6.96
C ALA A 126 -12.81 -11.40 -8.35
N ALA A 127 -12.26 -10.73 -9.35
CA ALA A 127 -12.77 -10.76 -10.72
C ALA A 127 -12.72 -12.17 -11.32
N MET A 128 -11.62 -12.90 -11.13
CA MET A 128 -11.49 -14.28 -11.60
C MET A 128 -12.35 -15.24 -10.78
N LEU A 129 -12.42 -15.05 -9.47
CA LEU A 129 -13.22 -15.87 -8.57
C LEU A 129 -14.72 -15.74 -8.89
N LEU A 130 -15.20 -14.53 -9.21
CA LEU A 130 -16.59 -14.28 -9.59
C LEU A 130 -17.02 -15.17 -10.77
N LEU A 131 -16.19 -15.26 -11.82
CA LEU A 131 -16.49 -16.08 -13.00
C LEU A 131 -16.61 -17.56 -12.61
N GLY A 132 -15.66 -18.07 -11.82
CA GLY A 132 -15.67 -19.45 -11.35
C GLY A 132 -16.87 -19.76 -10.45
N PHE A 133 -17.16 -18.90 -9.47
CA PHE A 133 -18.30 -19.10 -8.56
C PHE A 133 -19.65 -18.99 -9.28
N SER A 134 -19.78 -18.10 -10.26
CA SER A 134 -20.98 -17.96 -11.08
C SER A 134 -21.26 -19.25 -11.86
N GLU A 135 -20.23 -19.84 -12.47
CA GLU A 135 -20.36 -21.10 -13.20
C GLU A 135 -20.75 -22.27 -12.26
N VAL A 136 -20.11 -22.38 -11.11
CA VAL A 136 -20.45 -23.42 -10.11
C VAL A 136 -21.89 -23.26 -9.60
N SER A 137 -22.31 -22.04 -9.22
CA SER A 137 -23.66 -21.76 -8.76
C SER A 137 -24.71 -22.10 -9.82
N LYS A 138 -24.42 -21.74 -11.08
CA LYS A 138 -25.30 -22.06 -12.22
C LYS A 138 -25.45 -23.55 -12.42
N ARG A 139 -24.38 -24.34 -12.34
CA ARG A 139 -24.40 -25.80 -12.52
C ARG A 139 -25.13 -26.51 -11.38
N LEU A 140 -24.96 -26.06 -10.16
CA LEU A 140 -25.56 -26.67 -8.98
C LEU A 140 -26.99 -26.20 -8.74
N GLY A 141 -27.38 -25.03 -9.25
CA GLY A 141 -28.67 -24.41 -8.97
C GLY A 141 -28.86 -24.02 -7.49
N LEU A 142 -27.76 -23.83 -6.76
CA LEU A 142 -27.75 -23.57 -5.32
C LEU A 142 -26.89 -22.33 -4.99
N PRO A 143 -27.25 -21.60 -3.93
CA PRO A 143 -26.37 -20.54 -3.41
C PRO A 143 -25.10 -21.15 -2.82
N LEU A 144 -23.96 -20.43 -2.98
CA LEU A 144 -22.67 -20.86 -2.47
C LEU A 144 -22.41 -20.25 -1.09
N ARG A 145 -21.87 -21.06 -0.18
CA ARG A 145 -21.28 -20.57 1.07
C ARG A 145 -19.77 -20.64 0.97
N LEU A 146 -19.14 -19.49 0.85
CA LEU A 146 -17.69 -19.38 0.71
C LEU A 146 -16.98 -19.31 2.05
N ARG A 147 -15.76 -19.87 2.11
CA ARG A 147 -14.83 -19.73 3.23
C ARG A 147 -13.44 -19.52 2.65
N GLU A 148 -12.74 -18.51 3.11
CA GLU A 148 -11.38 -18.19 2.69
C GLU A 148 -10.42 -18.42 3.86
N MET A 149 -9.40 -19.28 3.68
CA MET A 149 -8.30 -19.42 4.61
C MET A 149 -7.23 -18.40 4.27
N GLY A 150 -6.63 -17.75 5.29
CA GLY A 150 -5.69 -16.68 5.06
C GLY A 150 -6.34 -15.42 4.49
N ALA A 151 -7.58 -15.15 4.88
CA ALA A 151 -8.41 -14.08 4.32
C ALA A 151 -7.86 -12.66 4.55
N SER A 152 -6.86 -12.48 5.42
CA SER A 152 -6.34 -11.16 5.82
C SER A 152 -7.50 -10.27 6.29
N ALA A 153 -7.80 -9.14 5.63
CA ALA A 153 -8.96 -8.31 5.94
C ALA A 153 -10.29 -8.87 5.41
N GLY A 154 -10.28 -10.01 4.72
CA GLY A 154 -11.47 -10.65 4.20
C GLY A 154 -12.11 -9.97 2.97
N LEU A 155 -11.40 -9.04 2.33
CA LEU A 155 -11.95 -8.25 1.23
C LEU A 155 -12.38 -9.09 0.04
N ASN A 156 -11.71 -10.21 -0.26
CA ASN A 156 -12.11 -11.10 -1.35
C ASN A 156 -13.47 -11.79 -1.12
N LEU A 157 -13.90 -11.91 0.14
CA LEU A 157 -15.22 -12.46 0.46
C LEU A 157 -16.38 -11.51 0.13
N PHE A 158 -16.06 -10.23 -0.14
CA PHE A 158 -17.03 -9.23 -0.60
C PHE A 158 -17.10 -9.12 -2.13
N PHE A 159 -16.60 -10.13 -2.85
CA PHE A 159 -16.53 -10.11 -4.31
C PHE A 159 -17.88 -9.82 -4.98
N ASP A 160 -19.01 -10.21 -4.38
CA ASP A 160 -20.38 -9.95 -4.85
C ASP A 160 -20.82 -8.48 -4.66
N GLN A 161 -20.09 -7.70 -3.88
CA GLN A 161 -20.35 -6.27 -3.64
C GLN A 161 -19.45 -5.36 -4.51
N PHE A 162 -18.51 -5.92 -5.26
CA PHE A 162 -17.62 -5.14 -6.10
C PHE A 162 -18.28 -4.78 -7.44
N HIS A 163 -17.90 -3.62 -7.96
CA HIS A 163 -18.28 -3.23 -9.33
C HIS A 163 -17.25 -3.79 -10.32
N TYR A 164 -17.71 -4.57 -11.29
CA TYR A 164 -16.85 -5.18 -12.32
C TYR A 164 -17.10 -4.54 -13.68
N ARG A 165 -16.00 -4.23 -14.39
CA ARG A 165 -16.04 -3.88 -15.81
C ARG A 165 -15.38 -5.00 -16.60
N LEU A 166 -16.16 -5.73 -17.39
CA LEU A 166 -15.64 -6.77 -18.28
C LEU A 166 -15.47 -6.14 -19.66
N ALA A 167 -14.20 -6.06 -20.14
CA ALA A 167 -13.95 -5.78 -21.55
C ALA A 167 -14.18 -7.10 -22.31
N MET A 168 -15.06 -7.09 -23.28
CA MET A 168 -15.20 -8.16 -24.27
C MET A 168 -14.56 -7.65 -25.55
N ASP A 169 -13.46 -8.30 -25.98
CA ASP A 169 -12.83 -8.09 -27.29
C ASP A 169 -13.69 -8.70 -28.40
#